data_ac3d1d6c5584e565b7a7501c98b02367
#
_entry.id   ac3d1d6c5584e565b7a7501c98b02367
#
_cell.length_a   1.000
_cell.length_b   1.000
_cell.length_c   1.000
_cell.angle_alpha   90.00
_cell.angle_beta   90.00
_cell.angle_gamma   90.00
#
_symmetry.space_group_name_H-M   'P 1'
#
loop_
_entity.id
_entity.type
_entity.pdbx_description
1 polymer ?
#
loop_
_entity_poly.entity_id
_entity_poly.type
_entity_poly.pdbx_seq_one_letter_code
_entity_poly.pdbx_strand_id
1 'polypeptide(L)'
;KRVILYLFLLFSLSLQAQTEEKVSLGNDSTEVDSTTTTKPSAFKRAIKKFMNFSDFDTLYISPNRYNYALMVTHFSNFEYYSITSELPQPQKLSFSPNPHNKIGLYFGWRWIFLGWSVDVNDIFKKGTRKNRGTEFDLSLYSSKLGVDIFYRRTGNDYKIHKIRGFSDDIPSNYSEDFSGIKVDIKGLNLYYIFNNRKFSYPAAFSQSTNQRRNAGTFIAGFSISKHHLDFDYTALPGFIQEAMNPAMKVKNIKYTNANISFGYAY
;
A
#
# COMPACT_ATOMS: atom_id res chain seq x y z
N LYS A 1 9.56 -16.25 -3.77
CA LYS A 1 10.93 -16.47 -3.23
C LYS A 1 11.97 -15.50 -3.78
N ARG A 2 11.90 -15.06 -5.06
CA ARG A 2 12.90 -14.13 -5.66
C ARG A 2 12.75 -12.67 -5.19
N VAL A 3 11.53 -12.21 -4.92
CA VAL A 3 11.27 -10.83 -4.47
C VAL A 3 11.81 -10.58 -3.05
N ILE A 4 11.71 -11.58 -2.17
CA ILE A 4 12.24 -11.48 -0.80
C ILE A 4 13.77 -11.41 -0.80
N LEU A 5 14.43 -12.10 -1.74
CA LEU A 5 15.89 -12.10 -1.86
C LEU A 5 16.43 -10.72 -2.28
N TYR A 6 15.74 -10.00 -3.19
CA TYR A 6 16.13 -8.65 -3.61
C TYR A 6 15.93 -7.59 -2.51
N LEU A 7 14.89 -7.71 -1.71
CA LEU A 7 14.68 -6.84 -0.53
C LEU A 7 15.77 -7.07 0.53
N PHE A 8 16.20 -8.32 0.74
CA PHE A 8 17.33 -8.63 1.62
C PHE A 8 18.67 -8.12 1.10
N LEU A 9 18.89 -8.13 -0.22
CA LEU A 9 20.11 -7.62 -0.86
C LEU A 9 20.20 -6.08 -0.75
N LEU A 10 19.09 -5.35 -0.90
CA LEU A 10 19.04 -3.91 -0.67
C LEU A 10 19.26 -3.56 0.81
N PHE A 11 18.79 -4.42 1.71
CA PHE A 11 18.99 -4.26 3.15
C PHE A 11 20.46 -4.52 3.56
N SER A 12 21.12 -5.51 2.95
CA SER A 12 22.54 -5.80 3.23
C SER A 12 23.47 -4.70 2.70
N LEU A 13 23.17 -4.11 1.55
CA LEU A 13 23.94 -2.98 0.98
C LEU A 13 23.82 -1.73 1.85
N SER A 14 22.69 -1.47 2.49
CA SER A 14 22.52 -0.34 3.41
C SER A 14 23.23 -0.55 4.75
N LEU A 15 23.41 -1.79 5.20
CA LEU A 15 24.16 -2.12 6.41
C LEU A 15 25.68 -1.94 6.20
N GLN A 16 26.20 -2.32 5.05
CA GLN A 16 27.62 -2.14 4.72
C GLN A 16 28.02 -0.66 4.62
N ALA A 17 27.15 0.19 4.08
CA ALA A 17 27.41 1.63 4.01
C ALA A 17 27.47 2.32 5.39
N GLN A 18 26.92 1.70 6.45
CA GLN A 18 26.97 2.24 7.82
C GLN A 18 28.15 1.73 8.64
N THR A 19 28.79 0.65 8.24
CA THR A 19 29.93 0.08 8.97
C THR A 19 31.25 0.77 8.60
N GLU A 20 31.33 1.38 7.41
CA GLU A 20 32.56 2.09 6.99
C GLU A 20 32.70 3.51 7.58
N GLU A 21 31.64 4.09 8.16
CA GLU A 21 31.70 5.45 8.73
C GLU A 21 32.15 5.49 10.21
N LYS A 22 32.46 4.35 10.83
CA LYS A 22 32.86 4.25 12.25
C LYS A 22 34.31 3.84 12.51
N VAL A 23 35.13 3.67 11.50
CA VAL A 23 36.56 3.35 11.67
C VAL A 23 37.42 4.40 10.97
N SER A 24 37.43 5.59 11.52
CA SER A 24 38.51 6.58 11.25
C SER A 24 38.61 7.55 12.42
N LEU A 25 39.21 7.08 13.48
CA LEU A 25 39.77 7.94 14.52
C LEU A 25 41.08 7.31 14.99
N GLY A 26 42.18 7.92 14.53
CA GLY A 26 43.53 7.79 15.12
C GLY A 26 44.57 7.15 14.20
N ASN A 27 45.30 7.90 13.43
CA ASN A 27 46.72 8.21 13.66
C ASN A 27 47.29 9.12 12.56
N ASP A 28 47.96 10.11 13.08
CA ASP A 28 48.81 11.08 12.43
C ASP A 28 49.97 10.43 11.65
N SER A 29 50.08 10.75 10.34
CA SER A 29 51.35 10.92 9.68
C SER A 29 51.13 11.40 8.24
N THR A 30 51.78 12.51 7.94
CA THR A 30 51.95 13.21 6.69
C THR A 30 52.27 12.30 5.50
N GLU A 31 51.37 12.35 4.49
CA GLU A 31 51.78 12.19 3.09
C GLU A 31 50.88 13.03 2.18
N VAL A 32 51.58 13.93 1.44
CA VAL A 32 50.98 14.78 0.40
C VAL A 32 50.73 13.90 -0.81
N ASP A 33 49.45 13.62 -1.11
CA ASP A 33 49.12 13.13 -2.42
C ASP A 33 47.93 13.91 -3.01
N SER A 34 48.14 14.42 -4.18
CA SER A 34 47.29 15.26 -4.99
C SER A 34 46.14 14.42 -5.54
N THR A 35 45.04 14.26 -4.78
CA THR A 35 43.81 13.70 -5.30
C THR A 35 42.89 14.82 -5.77
N THR A 36 42.72 14.91 -7.06
CA THR A 36 41.68 15.66 -7.77
C THR A 36 40.32 15.38 -7.15
N THR A 37 39.84 16.26 -6.28
CA THR A 37 38.49 16.25 -5.75
C THR A 37 37.52 16.58 -6.90
N THR A 38 37.06 15.57 -7.61
CA THR A 38 35.93 15.72 -8.54
C THR A 38 34.71 16.18 -7.75
N LYS A 39 34.31 17.44 -7.90
CA LYS A 39 33.08 18.00 -7.32
C LYS A 39 31.93 17.08 -7.67
N PRO A 40 31.15 16.57 -6.69
CA PRO A 40 30.04 15.68 -6.97
C PRO A 40 29.08 16.35 -7.95
N SER A 41 28.65 15.62 -8.97
CA SER A 41 27.77 16.14 -10.03
C SER A 41 26.55 16.83 -9.40
N ALA A 42 26.00 17.84 -10.07
CA ALA A 42 24.80 18.56 -9.61
C ALA A 42 23.65 17.59 -9.28
N PHE A 43 23.55 16.49 -10.02
CA PHE A 43 22.60 15.41 -9.81
C PHE A 43 22.83 14.67 -8.47
N LYS A 44 24.07 14.30 -8.14
CA LYS A 44 24.40 13.67 -6.84
C LYS A 44 24.11 14.60 -5.66
N ARG A 45 24.37 15.91 -5.82
CA ARG A 45 24.03 16.92 -4.80
C ARG A 45 22.52 17.09 -4.65
N ALA A 46 21.78 17.10 -5.74
CA ALA A 46 20.32 17.15 -5.71
C ALA A 46 19.71 15.92 -5.02
N ILE A 47 20.19 14.72 -5.36
CA ILE A 47 19.74 13.48 -4.69
C ILE A 47 20.08 13.51 -3.20
N LYS A 48 21.32 13.89 -2.81
CA LYS A 48 21.70 13.99 -1.39
C LYS A 48 20.85 15.00 -0.62
N LYS A 49 20.53 16.14 -1.23
CA LYS A 49 19.62 17.15 -0.64
C LYS A 49 18.18 16.63 -0.54
N PHE A 50 17.73 15.87 -1.53
CA PHE A 50 16.40 15.28 -1.58
C PHE A 50 16.25 14.13 -0.57
N MET A 51 17.29 13.33 -0.39
CA MET A 51 17.36 12.21 0.57
C MET A 51 17.83 12.63 1.97
N ASN A 52 17.89 13.92 2.26
CA ASN A 52 18.17 14.39 3.61
C ASN A 52 16.89 14.26 4.47
N PHE A 53 16.73 13.13 5.15
CA PHE A 53 15.58 12.78 5.98
C PHE A 53 15.55 13.49 7.33
N SER A 54 16.60 14.23 7.68
CA SER A 54 16.78 14.88 9.00
C SER A 54 16.69 16.41 8.94
N ASP A 55 16.20 17.01 7.85
CA ASP A 55 16.06 18.45 7.70
C ASP A 55 14.76 18.94 8.36
N PHE A 56 14.75 19.06 9.67
CA PHE A 56 13.62 19.58 10.46
C PHE A 56 14.09 20.57 11.54
N ASP A 57 13.17 21.44 11.95
CA ASP A 57 13.40 22.39 13.03
C ASP A 57 13.17 21.71 14.39
N THR A 58 14.21 21.64 15.21
CA THR A 58 14.19 21.00 16.52
C THR A 58 13.26 21.67 17.54
N LEU A 59 12.86 22.91 17.28
CA LEU A 59 11.83 23.59 18.08
C LEU A 59 10.44 23.01 17.85
N TYR A 60 10.18 22.48 16.65
CA TYR A 60 8.90 21.94 16.22
C TYR A 60 8.85 20.41 16.23
N ILE A 61 9.94 19.76 15.93
CA ILE A 61 10.01 18.32 15.75
C ILE A 61 11.18 17.77 16.57
N SER A 62 10.98 16.69 17.30
CA SER A 62 12.06 15.93 17.93
C SER A 62 12.04 14.47 17.51
N PRO A 63 13.20 13.84 17.34
CA PRO A 63 13.27 12.41 17.07
C PRO A 63 12.72 11.63 18.28
N ASN A 64 12.18 10.47 18.02
CA ASN A 64 11.80 9.55 19.08
C ASN A 64 13.04 9.01 19.81
N ARG A 65 12.86 8.64 21.06
CA ARG A 65 13.92 8.02 21.88
C ARG A 65 14.40 6.70 21.27
N TYR A 66 13.49 5.97 20.63
CA TYR A 66 13.77 4.69 19.99
C TYR A 66 13.67 4.81 18.48
N ASN A 67 14.58 4.13 17.79
CA ASN A 67 14.60 4.10 16.30
C ASN A 67 13.68 3.06 15.70
N TYR A 68 12.87 2.38 16.50
CA TYR A 68 11.94 1.36 16.07
C TYR A 68 10.54 1.62 16.61
N ALA A 69 9.55 1.15 15.88
CA ALA A 69 8.15 1.15 16.29
C ALA A 69 7.53 -0.20 15.93
N LEU A 70 6.71 -0.74 16.81
CA LEU A 70 5.87 -1.90 16.55
C LEU A 70 4.42 -1.48 16.71
N MET A 71 3.62 -1.68 15.67
CA MET A 71 2.21 -1.35 15.68
C MET A 71 1.38 -2.58 15.34
N VAL A 72 0.28 -2.75 16.05
CA VAL A 72 -0.76 -3.72 15.73
C VAL A 72 -1.96 -2.95 15.25
N THR A 73 -2.46 -3.27 14.08
CA THR A 73 -3.63 -2.63 13.50
C THR A 73 -4.74 -3.64 13.28
N HIS A 74 -5.97 -3.21 13.50
CA HIS A 74 -7.17 -3.94 13.12
C HIS A 74 -7.93 -3.12 12.10
N PHE A 75 -8.27 -3.72 10.98
CA PHE A 75 -9.00 -3.05 9.92
C PHE A 75 -9.87 -4.01 9.10
N SER A 76 -10.87 -3.46 8.44
CA SER A 76 -11.71 -4.17 7.49
C SER A 76 -11.78 -3.36 6.21
N ASN A 77 -11.42 -3.97 5.09
CA ASN A 77 -11.53 -3.39 3.76
C ASN A 77 -12.67 -4.07 3.01
N PHE A 78 -13.53 -3.27 2.40
CA PHE A 78 -14.64 -3.76 1.60
C PHE A 78 -14.51 -3.21 0.19
N GLU A 79 -14.46 -4.10 -0.79
CA GLU A 79 -14.45 -3.75 -2.20
C GLU A 79 -15.70 -4.32 -2.87
N TYR A 80 -16.60 -3.45 -3.28
CA TYR A 80 -17.83 -3.84 -3.96
C TYR A 80 -17.60 -3.80 -5.46
N TYR A 81 -18.04 -4.85 -6.15
CA TYR A 81 -17.97 -4.93 -7.61
C TYR A 81 -19.38 -4.97 -8.19
N SER A 82 -19.55 -4.31 -9.32
CA SER A 82 -20.82 -4.32 -10.04
C SER A 82 -20.55 -4.41 -11.52
N ILE A 83 -21.19 -5.38 -12.17
CA ILE A 83 -21.17 -5.54 -13.62
C ILE A 83 -22.55 -5.12 -14.13
N THR A 84 -22.57 -4.18 -15.07
CA THR A 84 -23.80 -3.65 -15.66
C THR A 84 -23.74 -3.75 -17.17
N SER A 85 -24.90 -4.01 -17.79
CA SER A 85 -25.14 -3.89 -19.20
C SER A 85 -26.40 -3.07 -19.41
N GLU A 86 -26.39 -2.17 -20.40
CA GLU A 86 -27.54 -1.35 -20.75
C GLU A 86 -28.34 -1.93 -21.92
N LEU A 87 -27.68 -2.66 -22.81
CA LEU A 87 -28.27 -3.22 -24.03
C LEU A 87 -28.12 -4.75 -24.06
N PRO A 88 -29.07 -5.51 -24.63
CA PRO A 88 -30.39 -5.09 -25.15
C PRO A 88 -31.40 -4.77 -24.05
N GLN A 89 -31.17 -5.26 -22.80
CA GLN A 89 -31.95 -4.95 -21.62
C GLN A 89 -31.02 -4.58 -20.47
N PRO A 90 -31.37 -3.61 -19.64
CA PRO A 90 -30.54 -3.21 -18.52
C PRO A 90 -30.44 -4.33 -17.49
N GLN A 91 -29.23 -4.86 -17.33
CA GLN A 91 -28.88 -5.87 -16.34
C GLN A 91 -27.81 -5.35 -15.37
N LYS A 92 -27.94 -5.71 -14.11
CA LYS A 92 -26.97 -5.39 -13.07
C LYS A 92 -26.76 -6.56 -12.12
N LEU A 93 -25.50 -6.91 -11.94
CA LEU A 93 -25.06 -7.92 -10.99
C LEU A 93 -24.05 -7.27 -10.04
N SER A 94 -24.31 -7.30 -8.74
CA SER A 94 -23.47 -6.68 -7.74
C SER A 94 -22.94 -7.71 -6.76
N PHE A 95 -21.67 -7.57 -6.40
CA PHE A 95 -20.95 -8.47 -5.51
C PHE A 95 -20.42 -7.69 -4.31
N SER A 96 -20.60 -8.24 -3.12
CA SER A 96 -19.99 -7.75 -1.89
C SER A 96 -19.02 -8.80 -1.35
N PRO A 97 -17.88 -8.40 -0.81
CA PRO A 97 -17.04 -9.34 -0.07
C PRO A 97 -17.73 -9.74 1.22
N ASN A 98 -17.46 -10.95 1.71
CA ASN A 98 -17.79 -11.27 3.09
C ASN A 98 -16.97 -10.39 4.04
N PRO A 99 -17.52 -9.97 5.18
CA PRO A 99 -16.79 -9.16 6.15
C PRO A 99 -15.56 -9.92 6.65
N HIS A 100 -14.38 -9.38 6.36
CA HIS A 100 -13.12 -9.91 6.85
C HIS A 100 -12.50 -8.94 7.84
N ASN A 101 -12.21 -9.44 9.04
CA ASN A 101 -11.47 -8.72 10.04
C ASN A 101 -9.99 -9.06 9.90
N LYS A 102 -9.17 -8.08 9.60
CA LYS A 102 -7.73 -8.26 9.39
C LYS A 102 -6.96 -7.70 10.57
N ILE A 103 -5.94 -8.43 11.00
CA ILE A 103 -4.93 -7.94 11.94
C ILE A 103 -3.65 -7.73 11.14
N GLY A 104 -3.13 -6.51 11.20
CA GLY A 104 -1.85 -6.12 10.63
C GLY A 104 -0.79 -5.97 11.70
N LEU A 105 0.40 -6.44 11.39
CA LEU A 105 1.61 -6.17 12.15
C LEU A 105 2.48 -5.24 11.33
N TYR A 106 2.83 -4.09 11.89
CA TYR A 106 3.73 -3.13 11.28
C TYR A 106 4.97 -3.00 12.13
N PHE A 107 6.11 -3.18 11.49
CA PHE A 107 7.41 -2.94 12.08
C PHE A 107 8.04 -1.74 11.39
N GLY A 108 8.36 -0.70 12.15
CA GLY A 108 9.04 0.50 11.72
C GLY A 108 10.47 0.55 12.24
N TRP A 109 11.40 0.94 11.37
CA TRP A 109 12.76 1.26 11.74
C TRP A 109 13.18 2.57 11.08
N ARG A 110 13.36 3.61 11.89
CA ARG A 110 13.62 4.98 11.44
C ARG A 110 12.53 5.48 10.48
N TRP A 111 12.77 5.41 9.18
CA TRP A 111 11.92 5.91 8.10
C TRP A 111 11.30 4.80 7.22
N ILE A 112 11.59 3.54 7.52
CA ILE A 112 11.06 2.37 6.81
C ILE A 112 10.01 1.69 7.67
N PHE A 113 8.86 1.41 7.11
CA PHE A 113 7.75 0.70 7.75
C PHE A 113 7.32 -0.46 6.87
N LEU A 114 7.34 -1.65 7.43
CA LEU A 114 6.89 -2.88 6.81
C LEU A 114 5.61 -3.33 7.48
N GLY A 115 4.55 -3.47 6.70
CA GLY A 115 3.26 -3.98 7.13
C GLY A 115 2.93 -5.30 6.49
N TRP A 116 2.41 -6.21 7.28
CA TRP A 116 1.82 -7.44 6.81
C TRP A 116 0.55 -7.72 7.57
N SER A 117 -0.52 -8.04 6.85
CA SER A 117 -1.81 -8.31 7.46
C SER A 117 -2.39 -9.65 7.04
N VAL A 118 -3.10 -10.25 7.96
CA VAL A 118 -3.77 -11.54 7.79
C VAL A 118 -5.22 -11.45 8.25
N ASP A 119 -6.07 -12.24 7.65
CA ASP A 119 -7.46 -12.39 8.08
C ASP A 119 -7.54 -13.19 9.38
N VAL A 120 -8.19 -12.61 10.39
CA VAL A 120 -8.36 -13.25 11.70
C VAL A 120 -9.22 -14.49 11.62
N ASN A 121 -10.24 -14.48 10.77
CA ASN A 121 -11.12 -15.62 10.57
C ASN A 121 -10.37 -16.85 10.06
N ASP A 122 -9.30 -16.62 9.29
CA ASP A 122 -8.45 -17.67 8.76
C ASP A 122 -7.51 -18.30 9.81
N ILE A 123 -7.20 -17.55 10.87
CA ILE A 123 -6.34 -18.05 11.96
C ILE A 123 -7.10 -19.06 12.82
N PHE A 124 -8.38 -18.81 13.07
CA PHE A 124 -9.20 -19.60 14.01
C PHE A 124 -10.01 -20.71 13.33
N LYS A 125 -10.31 -20.61 12.04
CA LYS A 125 -11.01 -21.66 11.30
C LYS A 125 -10.01 -22.70 10.78
N LYS A 126 -10.02 -23.88 11.35
CA LYS A 126 -9.29 -25.10 10.93
C LYS A 126 -9.86 -25.70 9.62
N GLY A 127 -10.14 -24.93 8.60
CA GLY A 127 -10.73 -25.43 7.37
C GLY A 127 -10.22 -24.71 6.13
N THR A 128 -9.75 -25.48 5.20
CA THR A 128 -9.47 -25.20 3.78
C THR A 128 -8.76 -23.89 3.46
N ARG A 129 -7.44 -23.93 3.41
CA ARG A 129 -6.49 -22.87 3.01
C ARG A 129 -6.69 -22.28 1.59
N LYS A 130 -7.82 -22.48 0.94
CA LYS A 130 -7.91 -22.32 -0.52
C LYS A 130 -8.04 -20.87 -1.02
N ASN A 131 -8.44 -19.91 -0.17
CA ASN A 131 -8.85 -18.58 -0.66
C ASN A 131 -8.45 -17.42 0.26
N ARG A 132 -7.21 -17.38 0.72
CA ARG A 132 -6.74 -16.32 1.62
C ARG A 132 -6.39 -15.04 0.88
N GLY A 133 -7.01 -13.95 1.29
CA GLY A 133 -6.53 -12.62 0.97
C GLY A 133 -5.18 -12.36 1.64
N THR A 134 -4.26 -11.73 0.92
CA THR A 134 -2.94 -11.34 1.43
C THR A 134 -2.71 -9.87 1.15
N GLU A 135 -2.25 -9.12 2.15
CA GLU A 135 -1.86 -7.74 1.99
C GLU A 135 -0.44 -7.54 2.48
N PHE A 136 0.30 -6.77 1.72
CA PHE A 136 1.64 -6.35 2.03
C PHE A 136 1.77 -4.86 1.78
N ASP A 137 2.30 -4.14 2.76
CA ASP A 137 2.52 -2.71 2.70
C ASP A 137 3.98 -2.40 3.05
N LEU A 138 4.61 -1.56 2.24
CA LEU A 138 5.92 -0.98 2.49
C LEU A 138 5.78 0.53 2.43
N SER A 139 6.02 1.20 3.55
CA SER A 139 5.96 2.65 3.65
C SER A 139 7.32 3.24 4.01
N LEU A 140 7.71 4.25 3.28
CA LEU A 140 8.96 4.99 3.47
C LEU A 140 8.61 6.45 3.73
N TYR A 141 8.82 6.93 4.95
CA TYR A 141 8.46 8.28 5.35
C TYR A 141 9.68 9.10 5.72
N SER A 142 9.99 10.09 4.91
CA SER A 142 10.97 11.13 5.23
C SER A 142 10.27 12.40 5.75
N SER A 143 11.07 13.41 6.10
CA SER A 143 10.51 14.73 6.42
C SER A 143 9.77 15.37 5.24
N LYS A 144 10.24 15.15 4.00
CA LYS A 144 9.75 15.81 2.76
C LYS A 144 8.85 14.94 1.92
N LEU A 145 9.07 13.62 1.97
CA LEU A 145 8.42 12.65 1.08
C LEU A 145 7.89 11.48 1.85
N GLY A 146 6.71 11.03 1.44
CA GLY A 146 6.18 9.72 1.77
C GLY A 146 6.04 8.88 0.51
N VAL A 147 6.34 7.61 0.63
CA VAL A 147 6.19 6.61 -0.43
C VAL A 147 5.52 5.39 0.18
N ASP A 148 4.37 4.98 -0.36
CA ASP A 148 3.74 3.73 0.02
C ASP A 148 3.68 2.81 -1.19
N ILE A 149 4.16 1.60 -1.02
CA ILE A 149 4.07 0.52 -2.00
C ILE A 149 3.18 -0.54 -1.37
N PHE A 150 2.14 -0.93 -2.05
CA PHE A 150 1.23 -1.94 -1.55
C PHE A 150 0.90 -3.00 -2.58
N TYR A 151 0.66 -4.19 -2.06
CA TYR A 151 0.16 -5.32 -2.81
C TYR A 151 -0.99 -5.96 -2.03
N ARG A 152 -2.13 -6.08 -2.68
CA ARG A 152 -3.34 -6.69 -2.12
C ARG A 152 -3.83 -7.77 -3.05
N ARG A 153 -4.10 -8.93 -2.49
CA ARG A 153 -4.81 -10.01 -3.15
C ARG A 153 -6.04 -10.33 -2.32
N THR A 154 -7.22 -10.22 -2.93
CA THR A 154 -8.45 -10.64 -2.26
C THR A 154 -8.61 -12.15 -2.31
N GLY A 155 -9.30 -12.72 -1.32
CA GLY A 155 -9.80 -14.08 -1.40
C GLY A 155 -10.94 -14.18 -2.42
N ASN A 156 -11.45 -15.39 -2.62
CA ASN A 156 -12.61 -15.68 -3.49
C ASN A 156 -13.94 -15.64 -2.70
N ASP A 157 -13.99 -14.96 -1.58
CA ASP A 157 -15.09 -15.01 -0.65
C ASP A 157 -16.01 -13.80 -0.85
N TYR A 158 -16.81 -13.88 -1.91
CA TYR A 158 -17.80 -12.88 -2.27
C TYR A 158 -19.22 -13.44 -2.15
N LYS A 159 -20.19 -12.54 -2.10
CA LYS A 159 -21.62 -12.84 -2.20
C LYS A 159 -22.22 -12.04 -3.34
N ILE A 160 -23.10 -12.69 -4.07
CA ILE A 160 -24.02 -11.98 -4.94
C ILE A 160 -24.97 -11.24 -4.01
N HIS A 161 -25.02 -9.93 -4.12
CA HIS A 161 -25.75 -9.07 -3.18
C HIS A 161 -26.96 -8.40 -3.83
N LYS A 162 -26.93 -8.17 -5.15
CA LYS A 162 -28.02 -7.54 -5.87
C LYS A 162 -28.04 -7.99 -7.32
N ILE A 163 -29.23 -8.40 -7.76
CA ILE A 163 -29.51 -8.82 -9.13
C ILE A 163 -30.65 -7.97 -9.66
N ARG A 164 -30.53 -7.44 -10.87
CA ARG A 164 -31.59 -6.70 -11.56
C ARG A 164 -31.57 -7.04 -13.05
N GLY A 165 -32.78 -7.16 -13.64
CA GLY A 165 -32.97 -7.36 -15.08
C GLY A 165 -32.65 -8.78 -15.57
N PHE A 166 -32.69 -9.79 -14.68
CA PHE A 166 -32.48 -11.20 -15.04
C PHE A 166 -33.79 -11.99 -15.05
N SER A 167 -34.61 -11.83 -14.02
CA SER A 167 -35.94 -12.42 -13.91
C SER A 167 -36.75 -11.67 -12.86
N ASP A 168 -38.04 -11.57 -13.04
CA ASP A 168 -38.97 -10.95 -12.06
C ASP A 168 -39.19 -11.81 -10.83
N ASP A 169 -38.90 -13.11 -10.91
CA ASP A 169 -39.06 -14.08 -9.80
C ASP A 169 -37.91 -14.04 -8.79
N ILE A 170 -36.85 -13.26 -9.03
CA ILE A 170 -35.70 -13.19 -8.11
C ILE A 170 -36.00 -12.24 -6.97
N PRO A 171 -35.96 -12.71 -5.69
CA PRO A 171 -36.21 -11.86 -4.55
C PRO A 171 -35.25 -10.68 -4.47
N SER A 172 -35.72 -9.52 -4.05
CA SER A 172 -34.89 -8.31 -3.89
C SER A 172 -33.76 -8.47 -2.88
N ASN A 173 -33.87 -9.43 -1.96
CA ASN A 173 -32.89 -9.79 -0.93
C ASN A 173 -32.07 -11.02 -1.31
N TYR A 174 -32.02 -11.40 -2.59
CA TYR A 174 -31.21 -12.53 -3.04
C TYR A 174 -29.76 -12.37 -2.60
N SER A 175 -29.22 -13.41 -1.97
CA SER A 175 -27.82 -13.45 -1.56
C SER A 175 -27.32 -14.89 -1.64
N GLU A 176 -26.26 -15.10 -2.39
CA GLU A 176 -25.62 -16.40 -2.57
C GLU A 176 -24.10 -16.25 -2.57
N ASP A 177 -23.41 -17.22 -1.99
CA ASP A 177 -21.94 -17.24 -1.98
C ASP A 177 -21.40 -17.41 -3.40
N PHE A 178 -20.39 -16.61 -3.74
CA PHE A 178 -19.78 -16.59 -5.06
C PHE A 178 -18.26 -16.59 -4.97
N SER A 179 -17.64 -17.63 -5.47
CA SER A 179 -16.19 -17.80 -5.43
C SER A 179 -15.45 -17.43 -6.73
N GLY A 180 -16.18 -16.92 -7.71
CA GLY A 180 -15.66 -16.62 -9.06
C GLY A 180 -14.95 -15.28 -9.22
N ILE A 181 -14.77 -14.49 -8.14
CA ILE A 181 -14.03 -13.22 -8.20
C ILE A 181 -12.69 -13.37 -7.50
N LYS A 182 -11.63 -12.92 -8.18
CA LYS A 182 -10.28 -12.73 -7.61
C LYS A 182 -9.76 -11.38 -8.03
N VAL A 183 -9.19 -10.64 -7.11
CA VAL A 183 -8.64 -9.32 -7.39
C VAL A 183 -7.22 -9.22 -6.88
N ASP A 184 -6.32 -8.80 -7.75
CA ASP A 184 -4.95 -8.43 -7.44
C ASP A 184 -4.77 -6.93 -7.66
N ILE A 185 -4.30 -6.20 -6.65
CA ILE A 185 -4.03 -4.77 -6.72
C ILE A 185 -2.57 -4.53 -6.35
N LYS A 186 -1.88 -3.76 -7.18
CA LYS A 186 -0.52 -3.29 -6.92
C LYS A 186 -0.52 -1.79 -7.05
N GLY A 187 0.03 -1.09 -6.06
CA GLY A 187 0.00 0.36 -6.09
C GLY A 187 1.23 1.01 -5.49
N LEU A 188 1.39 2.27 -5.88
CA LEU A 188 2.42 3.18 -5.41
C LEU A 188 1.75 4.53 -5.12
N ASN A 189 1.97 5.05 -3.93
CA ASN A 189 1.59 6.42 -3.57
C ASN A 189 2.85 7.21 -3.26
N LEU A 190 2.89 8.44 -3.73
CA LEU A 190 3.95 9.40 -3.48
C LEU A 190 3.33 10.66 -2.86
N TYR A 191 3.93 11.18 -1.80
CA TYR A 191 3.48 12.40 -1.14
C TYR A 191 4.62 13.37 -0.98
N TYR A 192 4.38 14.64 -1.23
CA TYR A 192 5.30 15.73 -0.96
C TYR A 192 4.75 16.64 0.13
N ILE A 193 5.54 16.87 1.17
CA ILE A 193 5.20 17.66 2.35
C ILE A 193 5.88 19.03 2.23
N PHE A 194 5.08 20.09 2.04
CA PHE A 194 5.62 21.42 1.76
C PHE A 194 6.30 22.06 2.97
N ASN A 195 5.67 22.02 4.14
CA ASN A 195 6.21 22.58 5.38
C ASN A 195 6.93 21.53 6.24
N ASN A 196 7.74 20.71 5.60
CA ASN A 196 8.42 19.57 6.21
C ASN A 196 9.36 19.94 7.38
N ARG A 197 9.82 21.17 7.48
CA ARG A 197 10.69 21.61 8.57
C ARG A 197 9.96 21.79 9.88
N LYS A 198 8.67 22.16 9.84
CA LYS A 198 7.84 22.41 11.01
C LYS A 198 6.77 21.38 11.25
N PHE A 199 6.27 20.74 10.20
CA PHE A 199 5.28 19.67 10.28
C PHE A 199 5.95 18.32 10.07
N SER A 200 5.74 17.40 11.00
CA SER A 200 6.26 16.03 10.90
C SER A 200 5.19 15.06 10.41
N TYR A 201 5.28 14.69 9.15
CA TYR A 201 4.47 13.60 8.59
C TYR A 201 4.70 12.27 9.33
N PRO A 202 5.96 11.89 9.67
CA PRO A 202 6.20 10.70 10.48
C PRO A 202 5.59 10.73 11.88
N ALA A 203 5.43 11.91 12.50
CA ALA A 203 4.76 12.01 13.81
C ALA A 203 3.27 11.67 13.69
N ALA A 204 2.61 12.13 12.61
CA ALA A 204 1.19 11.93 12.41
C ALA A 204 0.83 10.48 12.00
N PHE A 205 1.65 9.84 11.18
CA PHE A 205 1.29 8.59 10.51
C PHE A 205 2.09 7.35 10.95
N SER A 206 3.29 7.52 11.50
CA SER A 206 4.16 6.41 11.87
C SER A 206 4.72 6.48 13.30
N GLN A 207 4.40 7.55 14.03
CA GLN A 207 4.86 7.77 15.41
C GLN A 207 6.38 7.64 15.60
N SER A 208 7.17 7.83 14.54
CA SER A 208 8.63 7.73 14.59
C SER A 208 9.34 9.03 15.00
N THR A 209 8.58 10.11 15.10
CA THR A 209 9.03 11.41 15.63
C THR A 209 7.94 12.02 16.50
N ASN A 210 8.25 13.10 17.22
CA ASN A 210 7.30 13.82 18.05
C ASN A 210 7.11 15.25 17.52
N GLN A 211 5.87 15.67 17.32
CA GLN A 211 5.49 17.06 17.04
C GLN A 211 5.47 17.82 18.36
N ARG A 212 6.36 18.80 18.54
CA ARG A 212 6.48 19.57 19.79
C ARG A 212 5.63 20.84 19.80
N ARG A 213 5.44 21.45 18.65
CA ARG A 213 4.62 22.64 18.46
C ARG A 213 3.67 22.44 17.29
N ASN A 214 2.52 23.03 17.38
CA ASN A 214 1.53 22.97 16.32
C ASN A 214 2.08 23.57 15.02
N ALA A 215 1.88 22.88 13.93
CA ALA A 215 2.22 23.33 12.59
C ALA A 215 1.34 22.64 11.57
N GLY A 216 1.00 23.33 10.52
CA GLY A 216 0.27 22.76 9.39
C GLY A 216 1.12 22.73 8.12
N THR A 217 0.71 21.91 7.18
CA THR A 217 1.35 21.76 5.88
C THR A 217 0.35 21.47 4.77
N PHE A 218 0.65 21.95 3.58
CA PHE A 218 0.04 21.40 2.38
C PHE A 218 0.75 20.10 2.00
N ILE A 219 0.00 19.18 1.43
CA ILE A 219 0.51 17.90 0.93
C ILE A 219 0.01 17.74 -0.50
N ALA A 220 0.92 17.46 -1.43
CA ALA A 220 0.57 17.04 -2.77
C ALA A 220 0.90 15.55 -2.91
N GLY A 221 0.00 14.80 -3.52
CA GLY A 221 0.15 13.37 -3.71
C GLY A 221 -0.05 12.96 -5.16
N PHE A 222 0.64 11.90 -5.53
CA PHE A 222 0.41 11.15 -6.76
C PHE A 222 0.27 9.69 -6.42
N SER A 223 -0.75 9.04 -6.96
CA SER A 223 -0.93 7.60 -6.80
C SER A 223 -1.15 6.92 -8.14
N ILE A 224 -0.58 5.73 -8.27
CA ILE A 224 -0.84 4.85 -9.40
C ILE A 224 -1.10 3.44 -8.88
N SER A 225 -2.16 2.81 -9.35
CA SER A 225 -2.47 1.43 -9.01
C SER A 225 -2.92 0.64 -10.23
N LYS A 226 -2.44 -0.61 -10.31
CA LYS A 226 -2.84 -1.58 -11.33
C LYS A 226 -3.73 -2.61 -10.68
N HIS A 227 -4.90 -2.79 -11.27
CA HIS A 227 -5.93 -3.72 -10.85
C HIS A 227 -6.05 -4.84 -11.88
N HIS A 228 -6.13 -6.06 -11.40
CA HIS A 228 -6.40 -7.23 -12.20
C HIS A 228 -7.54 -7.99 -11.52
N LEU A 229 -8.68 -8.02 -12.16
CA LEU A 229 -9.89 -8.70 -11.71
C LEU A 229 -10.15 -9.88 -12.63
N ASP A 230 -10.12 -11.08 -12.06
CA ASP A 230 -10.58 -12.30 -12.72
C ASP A 230 -12.02 -12.54 -12.29
N PHE A 231 -12.90 -12.72 -13.29
CA PHE A 231 -14.31 -12.99 -13.07
C PHE A 231 -14.71 -14.27 -13.80
N ASP A 232 -14.97 -15.30 -13.02
CA ASP A 232 -15.45 -16.58 -13.55
C ASP A 232 -16.96 -16.62 -13.52
N TYR A 233 -17.60 -16.20 -14.63
CA TYR A 233 -19.06 -16.22 -14.74
C TYR A 233 -19.62 -17.64 -14.79
N THR A 234 -18.82 -18.67 -15.04
CA THR A 234 -19.28 -20.07 -15.05
C THR A 234 -19.54 -20.60 -13.64
N ALA A 235 -19.03 -19.92 -12.62
CA ALA A 235 -19.34 -20.19 -11.22
C ALA A 235 -20.65 -19.57 -10.74
N LEU A 236 -21.35 -18.77 -11.57
CA LEU A 236 -22.65 -18.22 -11.25
C LEU A 236 -23.74 -19.32 -11.30
N PRO A 237 -24.86 -19.15 -10.59
CA PRO A 237 -26.05 -20.00 -10.71
C PRO A 237 -26.52 -20.12 -12.17
N GLY A 238 -26.98 -21.31 -12.57
CA GLY A 238 -27.36 -21.61 -13.97
C GLY A 238 -28.37 -20.62 -14.55
N PHE A 239 -29.39 -20.26 -13.79
CA PHE A 239 -30.41 -19.31 -14.23
C PHE A 239 -29.86 -17.89 -14.52
N ILE A 240 -28.80 -17.49 -13.78
CA ILE A 240 -28.12 -16.21 -14.04
C ILE A 240 -27.26 -16.34 -15.31
N GLN A 241 -26.54 -17.45 -15.49
CA GLN A 241 -25.70 -17.69 -16.65
C GLN A 241 -26.49 -17.69 -17.96
N GLU A 242 -27.67 -18.33 -17.95
CA GLU A 242 -28.57 -18.44 -19.12
C GLU A 242 -29.17 -17.08 -19.50
N ALA A 243 -29.63 -16.30 -18.50
CA ALA A 243 -30.25 -15.00 -18.72
C ALA A 243 -29.22 -13.87 -18.90
N MET A 244 -27.91 -14.14 -18.66
CA MET A 244 -26.87 -13.13 -18.69
C MET A 244 -26.59 -12.63 -20.11
N ASN A 245 -26.62 -11.32 -20.26
CA ASN A 245 -26.22 -10.66 -21.50
C ASN A 245 -24.78 -11.07 -21.90
N PRO A 246 -24.54 -11.45 -23.17
CA PRO A 246 -23.19 -11.78 -23.65
C PRO A 246 -22.12 -10.73 -23.34
N ALA A 247 -22.49 -9.44 -23.35
CA ALA A 247 -21.59 -8.34 -23.01
C ALA A 247 -21.08 -8.38 -21.56
N MET A 248 -21.78 -9.03 -20.64
CA MET A 248 -21.40 -9.21 -19.25
C MET A 248 -20.49 -10.43 -19.00
N LYS A 249 -20.36 -11.33 -19.99
CA LYS A 249 -19.53 -12.55 -19.89
C LYS A 249 -18.04 -12.24 -20.05
N VAL A 250 -17.55 -11.29 -19.24
CA VAL A 250 -16.15 -10.87 -19.22
C VAL A 250 -15.39 -11.78 -18.27
N LYS A 251 -14.21 -12.29 -18.69
CA LYS A 251 -13.39 -13.18 -17.85
C LYS A 251 -12.29 -12.45 -17.08
N ASN A 252 -11.78 -11.37 -17.65
CA ASN A 252 -10.57 -10.74 -17.16
C ASN A 252 -10.62 -9.24 -17.40
N ILE A 253 -10.48 -8.46 -16.34
CA ILE A 253 -10.51 -7.00 -16.43
C ILE A 253 -9.19 -6.48 -15.84
N LYS A 254 -8.45 -5.71 -16.65
CA LYS A 254 -7.21 -5.06 -16.24
C LYS A 254 -7.34 -3.56 -16.43
N TYR A 255 -7.12 -2.80 -15.38
CA TYR A 255 -7.13 -1.35 -15.49
C TYR A 255 -6.07 -0.72 -14.59
N THR A 256 -5.73 0.51 -14.91
CA THR A 256 -4.78 1.32 -14.14
C THR A 256 -5.46 2.59 -13.71
N ASN A 257 -5.39 2.88 -12.42
CA ASN A 257 -5.84 4.15 -11.86
C ASN A 257 -4.62 5.02 -11.59
N ALA A 258 -4.70 6.29 -12.01
CA ALA A 258 -3.71 7.31 -11.66
C ALA A 258 -4.45 8.54 -11.10
N ASN A 259 -4.01 9.02 -9.93
CA ASN A 259 -4.66 10.12 -9.25
C ASN A 259 -3.63 11.14 -8.78
N ILE A 260 -4.03 12.41 -8.80
CA ILE A 260 -3.31 13.52 -8.17
C ILE A 260 -4.19 14.01 -7.02
N SER A 261 -3.59 14.22 -5.87
CA SER A 261 -4.28 14.69 -4.68
C SER A 261 -3.59 15.91 -4.07
N PHE A 262 -4.38 16.79 -3.48
CA PHE A 262 -3.93 17.91 -2.70
C PHE A 262 -4.70 17.93 -1.39
N GLY A 263 -4.01 18.21 -0.30
CA GLY A 263 -4.62 18.24 1.01
C GLY A 263 -3.87 19.17 1.95
N TYR A 264 -4.48 19.42 3.09
CA TYR A 264 -3.89 20.17 4.19
C TYR A 264 -3.95 19.30 5.45
N ALA A 265 -2.84 19.25 6.18
CA ALA A 265 -2.71 18.54 7.45
C ALA A 265 -2.27 19.53 8.53
N TYR A 266 -2.85 19.37 9.74
CA TYR A 266 -2.55 20.20 10.91
C TYR A 266 -2.46 19.35 12.16
#